data_f498292cf88acc1402aa7fc86fa21515
#
_entry.id   f498292cf88acc1402aa7fc86fa21515
#
_cell.length_a   1.000
_cell.length_b   1.000
_cell.length_c   1.000
_cell.angle_alpha   90.00
_cell.angle_beta   90.00
_cell.angle_gamma   90.00
#
_symmetry.space_group_name_H-M   'P 1'
#
loop_
_entity.id
_entity.type
_entity.pdbx_description
1 polymer ?
#
loop_
_entity_poly.entity_id
_entity_poly.type
_entity_poly.pdbx_seq_one_letter_code
_entity_poly.pdbx_strand_id
1 'polypeptide(L)'
;MRNPSASGDILVLGEVRSGRLHRATLELTSKARSLADVLGGEVATLLMYDRIDRDPRTIVHYGADRVICVRDERLRLFDQEVQSTILSFVIGSTGPGIVLAPATTSGRTIMPAVAAMVGTGLTADCTGLEIEVDTGLLLQTRPAIGGNIMATITTPDKRPQMATVRPRTFAVPEPDPDREGRVEELALPDRCFESRVEPLGHEGSSGDDVNIQDRDVIISGGKGMKREENFRLLRELAGLLDGGVGASRAAVDNKWIGYSHQVGLSGKVVAPKVYFAVGISGSVQHLAGMQTAELVVAINKDPEAPIFRVADIGLCGDLFDIVPRVIEGIRAREGVSG
;
A
#
# COMPACT_ATOMS: atom_id res chain seq x y z
N MET A 1 -22.46 -4.37 -25.95
CA MET A 1 -23.50 -3.35 -25.65
C MET A 1 -23.21 -2.81 -24.27
N ARG A 2 -22.89 -1.50 -24.11
CA ARG A 2 -22.75 -0.89 -22.79
C ARG A 2 -24.05 -1.08 -22.02
N ASN A 3 -23.96 -1.54 -20.79
CA ASN A 3 -25.10 -1.60 -19.89
C ASN A 3 -25.50 -0.15 -19.57
N PRO A 4 -26.67 0.37 -20.03
CA PRO A 4 -26.99 1.79 -19.94
C PRO A 4 -27.24 2.31 -18.51
N SER A 5 -27.13 1.48 -17.50
CA SER A 5 -27.33 1.83 -16.09
C SER A 5 -26.04 1.84 -15.25
N ALA A 6 -24.88 1.62 -15.84
CA ALA A 6 -23.61 1.63 -15.09
C ALA A 6 -23.03 3.05 -15.12
N SER A 7 -23.03 3.73 -13.96
CA SER A 7 -22.29 4.99 -13.77
C SER A 7 -20.81 4.81 -14.12
N GLY A 8 -20.24 5.78 -14.85
CA GLY A 8 -18.81 5.87 -15.09
C GLY A 8 -18.02 6.37 -13.87
N ASP A 9 -18.73 6.72 -12.79
CA ASP A 9 -18.13 7.33 -11.61
C ASP A 9 -17.34 6.33 -10.77
N ILE A 10 -16.24 6.81 -10.23
CA ILE A 10 -15.33 6.03 -9.42
C ILE A 10 -15.24 6.62 -8.02
N LEU A 11 -15.46 5.78 -7.01
CA LEU A 11 -15.25 6.13 -5.61
C LEU A 11 -13.93 5.52 -5.13
N VAL A 12 -13.04 6.35 -4.61
CA VAL A 12 -11.80 5.93 -3.96
C VAL A 12 -11.97 6.02 -2.45
N LEU A 13 -11.72 4.92 -1.74
CA LEU A 13 -11.55 4.96 -0.30
C LEU A 13 -10.14 5.48 0.00
N GLY A 14 -10.04 6.72 0.46
CA GLY A 14 -8.81 7.30 0.94
C GLY A 14 -8.51 6.82 2.37
N GLU A 15 -7.23 6.80 2.71
CA GLU A 15 -6.78 6.38 4.03
C GLU A 15 -6.09 7.55 4.78
N VAL A 16 -6.55 7.79 6.00
CA VAL A 16 -5.91 8.67 6.97
C VAL A 16 -5.44 7.83 8.15
N ARG A 17 -4.15 7.84 8.43
CA ARG A 17 -3.55 7.05 9.51
C ARG A 17 -2.88 7.96 10.53
N SER A 18 -3.31 7.89 11.78
CA SER A 18 -2.78 8.73 12.87
C SER A 18 -2.77 10.24 12.51
N GLY A 19 -3.81 10.69 11.82
CA GLY A 19 -3.95 12.09 11.38
C GLY A 19 -3.13 12.45 10.14
N ARG A 20 -2.51 11.50 9.46
CA ARG A 20 -1.73 11.72 8.22
C ARG A 20 -2.41 11.11 7.02
N LEU A 21 -2.50 11.88 5.94
CA LEU A 21 -2.98 11.35 4.67
C LEU A 21 -1.99 10.34 4.10
N HIS A 22 -2.46 9.12 3.86
CA HIS A 22 -1.62 8.06 3.32
C HIS A 22 -1.36 8.27 1.82
N ARG A 23 -0.11 8.09 1.36
CA ARG A 23 0.31 8.31 -0.04
C ARG A 23 -0.51 7.50 -1.04
N ALA A 24 -0.91 6.27 -0.69
CA ALA A 24 -1.73 5.43 -1.57
C ALA A 24 -3.09 6.05 -1.92
N THR A 25 -3.59 7.00 -1.13
CA THR A 25 -4.79 7.79 -1.48
C THR A 25 -4.55 8.60 -2.74
N LEU A 26 -3.43 9.32 -2.81
CA LEU A 26 -3.08 10.16 -3.97
C LEU A 26 -2.82 9.31 -5.21
N GLU A 27 -2.06 8.22 -5.04
CA GLU A 27 -1.80 7.23 -6.09
C GLU A 27 -3.10 6.70 -6.70
N LEU A 28 -4.02 6.27 -5.85
CA LEU A 28 -5.26 5.65 -6.29
C LEU A 28 -6.25 6.65 -6.88
N THR A 29 -6.30 7.86 -6.34
CA THR A 29 -7.10 8.96 -6.91
C THR A 29 -6.64 9.31 -8.32
N SER A 30 -5.33 9.42 -8.54
CA SER A 30 -4.78 9.69 -9.87
C SER A 30 -5.03 8.55 -10.85
N LYS A 31 -4.92 7.29 -10.39
CA LYS A 31 -5.28 6.15 -11.23
C LYS A 31 -6.78 6.12 -11.55
N ALA A 32 -7.63 6.40 -10.56
CA ALA A 32 -9.08 6.52 -10.75
C ALA A 32 -9.43 7.58 -11.80
N ARG A 33 -8.71 8.74 -11.80
CA ARG A 33 -8.91 9.77 -12.82
C ARG A 33 -8.66 9.23 -14.23
N SER A 34 -7.54 8.54 -14.44
CA SER A 34 -7.24 7.97 -15.75
C SER A 34 -8.27 6.93 -16.22
N LEU A 35 -8.89 6.18 -15.29
CA LEU A 35 -9.95 5.23 -15.61
C LEU A 35 -11.27 5.95 -15.89
N ALA A 36 -11.60 6.97 -15.08
CA ALA A 36 -12.82 7.74 -15.23
C ALA A 36 -12.83 8.57 -16.54
N ASP A 37 -11.66 9.02 -17.01
CA ASP A 37 -11.53 9.70 -18.31
C ASP A 37 -11.96 8.79 -19.47
N VAL A 38 -11.69 7.50 -19.40
CA VAL A 38 -12.14 6.51 -20.39
C VAL A 38 -13.65 6.27 -20.30
N LEU A 39 -14.21 6.32 -19.08
CA LEU A 39 -15.63 6.06 -18.83
C LEU A 39 -16.52 7.30 -19.01
N GLY A 40 -15.92 8.51 -18.99
CA GLY A 40 -16.65 9.78 -18.96
C GLY A 40 -17.35 10.05 -17.62
N GLY A 41 -16.74 9.59 -16.51
CA GLY A 41 -17.27 9.71 -15.14
C GLY A 41 -16.49 10.66 -14.24
N GLU A 42 -17.03 10.90 -13.04
CA GLU A 42 -16.38 11.67 -11.96
C GLU A 42 -15.57 10.76 -11.02
N VAL A 43 -14.54 11.35 -10.40
CA VAL A 43 -13.78 10.71 -9.32
C VAL A 43 -14.13 11.36 -7.99
N ALA A 44 -14.69 10.57 -7.08
CA ALA A 44 -14.90 10.96 -5.70
C ALA A 44 -13.89 10.23 -4.79
N THR A 45 -13.29 10.94 -3.84
CA THR A 45 -12.44 10.33 -2.80
C THR A 45 -13.10 10.52 -1.44
N LEU A 46 -13.39 9.40 -0.75
CA LEU A 46 -13.94 9.40 0.61
C LEU A 46 -12.80 9.38 1.62
N LEU A 47 -12.80 10.33 2.54
CA LEU A 47 -11.94 10.36 3.71
C LEU A 47 -12.77 10.19 4.99
N MET A 48 -12.33 9.30 5.89
CA MET A 48 -12.91 9.07 7.21
C MET A 48 -11.83 9.35 8.27
N TYR A 49 -12.02 10.36 9.13
CA TYR A 49 -10.99 10.79 10.07
C TYR A 49 -11.56 11.61 11.25
N ASP A 50 -10.79 11.65 12.36
CA ASP A 50 -10.99 12.61 13.45
C ASP A 50 -10.23 13.92 13.17
N ARG A 51 -9.00 13.80 12.70
CA ARG A 51 -8.11 14.89 12.31
C ARG A 51 -7.25 14.49 11.10
N ILE A 52 -6.78 15.49 10.38
CA ILE A 52 -5.90 15.31 9.22
C ILE A 52 -4.85 16.43 9.19
N ASP A 53 -3.62 16.09 8.82
CA ASP A 53 -2.46 16.99 8.77
C ASP A 53 -2.40 17.87 7.53
N ARG A 54 -3.22 17.58 6.52
CA ARG A 54 -3.27 18.29 5.23
C ARG A 54 -4.69 18.70 4.90
N ASP A 55 -4.81 19.79 4.14
CA ASP A 55 -6.08 20.17 3.54
C ASP A 55 -6.55 19.06 2.58
N PRO A 56 -7.75 18.50 2.78
CA PRO A 56 -8.35 17.53 1.87
C PRO A 56 -8.41 18.00 0.40
N ARG A 57 -8.43 19.31 0.16
CA ARG A 57 -8.35 19.91 -1.19
C ARG A 57 -7.09 19.47 -1.94
N THR A 58 -6.02 19.13 -1.25
CA THR A 58 -4.81 18.57 -1.89
C THR A 58 -5.14 17.38 -2.80
N ILE A 59 -6.16 16.57 -2.48
CA ILE A 59 -6.54 15.40 -3.26
C ILE A 59 -7.14 15.78 -4.61
N VAL A 60 -7.77 16.95 -4.71
CA VAL A 60 -8.28 17.50 -5.98
C VAL A 60 -7.15 17.65 -6.97
N HIS A 61 -6.00 18.14 -6.53
CA HIS A 61 -4.82 18.34 -7.39
C HIS A 61 -4.25 17.02 -7.95
N TYR A 62 -4.69 15.88 -7.43
CA TYR A 62 -4.32 14.53 -7.91
C TYR A 62 -5.44 13.83 -8.69
N GLY A 63 -6.49 14.56 -9.09
CA GLY A 63 -7.49 14.05 -10.03
C GLY A 63 -8.89 13.82 -9.47
N ALA A 64 -9.15 14.11 -8.18
CA ALA A 64 -10.52 14.05 -7.66
C ALA A 64 -11.34 15.25 -8.16
N ASP A 65 -12.59 14.99 -8.53
CA ASP A 65 -13.61 16.00 -8.79
C ASP A 65 -14.34 16.36 -7.50
N ARG A 66 -14.41 15.37 -6.57
CA ARG A 66 -15.04 15.51 -5.26
C ARG A 66 -14.19 14.86 -4.18
N VAL A 67 -14.07 15.53 -3.03
CA VAL A 67 -13.54 14.92 -1.80
C VAL A 67 -14.64 14.92 -0.76
N ILE A 68 -15.09 13.75 -0.37
CA ILE A 68 -16.16 13.57 0.62
C ILE A 68 -15.47 13.33 1.96
N CYS A 69 -15.64 14.24 2.90
CA CYS A 69 -15.05 14.19 4.22
C CYS A 69 -16.09 13.79 5.26
N VAL A 70 -15.86 12.68 5.94
CA VAL A 70 -16.57 12.29 7.15
C VAL A 70 -15.64 12.53 8.32
N ARG A 71 -15.89 13.61 9.08
CA ARG A 71 -15.09 14.00 10.21
C ARG A 71 -15.85 13.73 11.50
N ASP A 72 -15.32 12.85 12.37
CA ASP A 72 -15.92 12.53 13.66
C ASP A 72 -14.85 11.99 14.62
N GLU A 73 -14.94 12.32 15.92
CA GLU A 73 -14.01 11.85 16.94
C GLU A 73 -14.01 10.32 17.11
N ARG A 74 -15.13 9.66 16.80
CA ARG A 74 -15.29 8.20 16.81
C ARG A 74 -14.41 7.50 15.77
N LEU A 75 -13.87 8.23 14.78
CA LEU A 75 -12.95 7.73 13.75
C LEU A 75 -11.47 7.85 14.14
N ARG A 76 -11.17 8.25 15.38
CA ARG A 76 -9.79 8.37 15.90
C ARG A 76 -9.06 7.04 15.92
N LEU A 77 -9.76 5.96 16.25
CA LEU A 77 -9.25 4.60 16.22
C LEU A 77 -9.92 3.82 15.10
N PHE A 78 -9.20 2.86 14.54
CA PHE A 78 -9.75 2.02 13.50
C PHE A 78 -10.86 1.12 14.06
N ASP A 79 -12.04 1.23 13.49
CA ASP A 79 -13.16 0.34 13.71
C ASP A 79 -13.72 -0.14 12.37
N GLN A 80 -13.61 -1.43 12.12
CA GLN A 80 -14.01 -2.04 10.86
C GLN A 80 -15.53 -1.96 10.62
N GLU A 81 -16.35 -2.12 11.66
CA GLU A 81 -17.81 -2.09 11.52
C GLU A 81 -18.27 -0.67 11.15
N VAL A 82 -17.77 0.33 11.87
CA VAL A 82 -18.08 1.74 11.60
C VAL A 82 -17.65 2.13 10.19
N GLN A 83 -16.38 1.87 9.82
CA GLN A 83 -15.87 2.30 8.52
C GLN A 83 -16.53 1.55 7.37
N SER A 84 -16.88 0.28 7.53
CA SER A 84 -17.62 -0.47 6.51
C SER A 84 -19.05 0.04 6.35
N THR A 85 -19.71 0.41 7.44
CA THR A 85 -21.07 0.99 7.43
C THR A 85 -21.07 2.34 6.71
N ILE A 86 -20.11 3.21 7.04
CA ILE A 86 -19.97 4.51 6.38
C ILE A 86 -19.72 4.36 4.87
N LEU A 87 -18.76 3.51 4.48
CA LEU A 87 -18.46 3.29 3.06
C LEU A 87 -19.67 2.72 2.31
N SER A 88 -20.39 1.77 2.91
CA SER A 88 -21.60 1.21 2.32
C SER A 88 -22.71 2.25 2.16
N PHE A 89 -22.88 3.14 3.15
CA PHE A 89 -23.82 4.27 3.07
C PHE A 89 -23.47 5.23 1.92
N VAL A 90 -22.18 5.59 1.80
CA VAL A 90 -21.71 6.47 0.71
C VAL A 90 -21.90 5.81 -0.65
N ILE A 91 -21.59 4.52 -0.79
CA ILE A 91 -21.85 3.76 -2.03
C ILE A 91 -23.35 3.80 -2.39
N GLY A 92 -24.23 3.56 -1.40
CA GLY A 92 -25.67 3.58 -1.62
C GLY A 92 -26.22 4.96 -2.01
N SER A 93 -25.61 6.04 -1.52
CA SER A 93 -26.05 7.41 -1.80
C SER A 93 -25.47 7.99 -3.09
N THR A 94 -24.27 7.56 -3.51
CA THR A 94 -23.57 8.10 -4.69
C THR A 94 -23.68 7.21 -5.93
N GLY A 95 -23.91 5.91 -5.75
CA GLY A 95 -24.10 4.95 -6.84
C GLY A 95 -22.91 4.81 -7.79
N PRO A 96 -21.65 4.68 -7.30
CA PRO A 96 -20.49 4.59 -8.17
C PRO A 96 -20.49 3.29 -8.96
N GLY A 97 -19.99 3.31 -10.19
CA GLY A 97 -19.78 2.10 -11.00
C GLY A 97 -18.58 1.28 -10.55
N ILE A 98 -17.58 1.95 -9.96
CA ILE A 98 -16.35 1.34 -9.49
C ILE A 98 -16.01 1.88 -8.09
N VAL A 99 -15.49 0.99 -7.20
CA VAL A 99 -14.95 1.38 -5.88
C VAL A 99 -13.55 0.82 -5.74
N LEU A 100 -12.59 1.70 -5.45
CA LEU A 100 -11.19 1.36 -5.29
C LEU A 100 -10.71 1.68 -3.87
N ALA A 101 -9.85 0.84 -3.32
CA ALA A 101 -9.20 1.09 -2.04
C ALA A 101 -7.74 0.61 -2.06
N PRO A 102 -6.82 1.18 -1.27
CA PRO A 102 -5.48 0.63 -1.13
C PRO A 102 -5.53 -0.72 -0.40
N ALA A 103 -4.72 -1.67 -0.84
CA ALA A 103 -4.57 -2.99 -0.21
C ALA A 103 -3.69 -2.93 1.06
N THR A 104 -3.87 -1.90 1.88
CA THR A 104 -3.34 -1.77 3.23
C THR A 104 -4.06 -2.70 4.19
N THR A 105 -3.61 -2.81 5.42
CA THR A 105 -4.34 -3.57 6.46
C THR A 105 -5.79 -3.10 6.60
N SER A 106 -6.01 -1.77 6.63
CA SER A 106 -7.36 -1.20 6.72
C SER A 106 -8.21 -1.54 5.50
N GLY A 107 -7.70 -1.28 4.29
CA GLY A 107 -8.45 -1.56 3.06
C GLY A 107 -8.77 -3.05 2.88
N ARG A 108 -7.83 -3.94 3.21
CA ARG A 108 -8.04 -5.39 3.17
C ARG A 108 -9.07 -5.88 4.19
N THR A 109 -9.29 -5.13 5.26
CA THR A 109 -10.29 -5.45 6.29
C THR A 109 -11.66 -4.89 5.95
N ILE A 110 -11.73 -3.64 5.48
CA ILE A 110 -13.00 -2.96 5.17
C ILE A 110 -13.64 -3.50 3.90
N MET A 111 -12.87 -3.58 2.80
CA MET A 111 -13.45 -3.83 1.47
C MET A 111 -14.18 -5.16 1.32
N PRO A 112 -13.71 -6.30 1.90
CA PRO A 112 -14.47 -7.55 1.83
C PRO A 112 -15.82 -7.47 2.56
N ALA A 113 -15.86 -6.78 3.71
CA ALA A 113 -17.09 -6.58 4.44
C ALA A 113 -18.09 -5.73 3.64
N VAL A 114 -17.62 -4.62 3.07
CA VAL A 114 -18.45 -3.76 2.21
C VAL A 114 -18.93 -4.51 0.97
N ALA A 115 -18.09 -5.29 0.30
CA ALA A 115 -18.50 -6.08 -0.86
C ALA A 115 -19.64 -7.04 -0.53
N ALA A 116 -19.58 -7.69 0.65
CA ALA A 116 -20.66 -8.53 1.15
C ALA A 116 -21.93 -7.73 1.47
N MET A 117 -21.80 -6.55 2.11
CA MET A 117 -22.93 -5.67 2.46
C MET A 117 -23.67 -5.15 1.22
N VAL A 118 -22.96 -4.79 0.17
CA VAL A 118 -23.54 -4.26 -1.08
C VAL A 118 -23.87 -5.36 -2.11
N GLY A 119 -23.51 -6.61 -1.83
CA GLY A 119 -23.84 -7.78 -2.65
C GLY A 119 -23.09 -7.84 -3.99
N THR A 120 -21.80 -7.48 -3.99
CA THR A 120 -20.94 -7.49 -5.17
C THR A 120 -19.65 -8.29 -4.98
N GLY A 121 -18.87 -8.44 -6.06
CA GLY A 121 -17.55 -9.08 -6.03
C GLY A 121 -16.42 -8.10 -5.69
N LEU A 122 -15.34 -8.63 -5.12
CA LEU A 122 -14.11 -7.89 -4.82
C LEU A 122 -12.89 -8.64 -5.34
N THR A 123 -12.04 -7.97 -6.12
CA THR A 123 -10.71 -8.48 -6.45
C THR A 123 -9.67 -7.84 -5.51
N ALA A 124 -8.94 -8.68 -4.79
CA ALA A 124 -7.99 -8.20 -3.78
C ALA A 124 -6.55 -8.16 -4.32
N ASP A 125 -5.79 -7.14 -3.87
CA ASP A 125 -4.34 -7.01 -4.09
C ASP A 125 -3.94 -6.90 -5.57
N CYS A 126 -4.70 -6.09 -6.31
CA CYS A 126 -4.45 -5.83 -7.74
C CYS A 126 -3.14 -5.07 -7.94
N THR A 127 -2.47 -5.38 -9.04
CA THR A 127 -1.26 -4.70 -9.53
C THR A 127 -1.45 -4.09 -10.92
N GLY A 128 -2.65 -4.20 -11.50
CA GLY A 128 -3.04 -3.55 -12.75
C GLY A 128 -4.54 -3.28 -12.77
N LEU A 129 -4.92 -2.13 -13.30
CA LEU A 129 -6.30 -1.72 -13.51
C LEU A 129 -6.42 -1.06 -14.89
N GLU A 130 -7.36 -1.53 -15.70
CA GLU A 130 -7.65 -0.96 -17.02
C GLU A 130 -9.15 -1.01 -17.28
N ILE A 131 -9.64 -0.19 -18.21
CA ILE A 131 -11.03 -0.26 -18.67
C ILE A 131 -11.08 -0.96 -20.04
N GLU A 132 -11.89 -1.99 -20.15
CA GLU A 132 -12.26 -2.57 -21.43
C GLU A 132 -13.25 -1.62 -22.13
N VAL A 133 -12.77 -0.94 -23.17
CA VAL A 133 -13.49 0.20 -23.77
C VAL A 133 -14.87 -0.18 -24.29
N ASP A 134 -15.01 -1.38 -24.86
CA ASP A 134 -16.26 -1.83 -25.50
C ASP A 134 -17.37 -2.11 -24.48
N THR A 135 -17.01 -2.59 -23.28
CA THR A 135 -17.95 -3.04 -22.26
C THR A 135 -18.05 -2.11 -21.07
N GLY A 136 -17.03 -1.26 -20.84
CA GLY A 136 -16.89 -0.45 -19.62
C GLY A 136 -16.54 -1.28 -18.39
N LEU A 137 -16.06 -2.52 -18.57
CA LEU A 137 -15.66 -3.37 -17.47
C LEU A 137 -14.27 -3.00 -16.96
N LEU A 138 -14.10 -3.05 -15.63
CA LEU A 138 -12.83 -2.91 -14.99
C LEU A 138 -12.05 -4.23 -15.09
N LEU A 139 -10.93 -4.22 -15.80
CA LEU A 139 -9.97 -5.31 -15.88
C LEU A 139 -9.05 -5.23 -14.65
N GLN A 140 -9.15 -6.21 -13.76
CA GLN A 140 -8.51 -6.22 -12.45
C GLN A 140 -7.41 -7.27 -12.45
N THR A 141 -6.17 -6.85 -12.70
CA THR A 141 -5.02 -7.76 -12.85
C THR A 141 -4.29 -7.89 -11.52
N ARG A 142 -4.02 -9.14 -11.13
CA ARG A 142 -3.28 -9.46 -9.90
C ARG A 142 -2.38 -10.68 -10.11
N PRO A 143 -1.27 -10.80 -9.35
CA PRO A 143 -0.51 -12.05 -9.30
C PRO A 143 -1.36 -13.19 -8.73
N ALA A 144 -1.37 -14.35 -9.41
CA ALA A 144 -1.92 -15.57 -8.88
C ALA A 144 -0.94 -16.24 -7.89
N ILE A 145 -1.36 -17.34 -7.28
CA ILE A 145 -0.53 -18.09 -6.33
C ILE A 145 0.80 -18.48 -6.99
N GLY A 146 1.92 -18.14 -6.33
CA GLY A 146 3.28 -18.38 -6.85
C GLY A 146 3.91 -17.20 -7.57
N GLY A 147 3.14 -16.13 -7.90
CA GLY A 147 3.68 -14.89 -8.48
C GLY A 147 4.08 -14.96 -9.96
N ASN A 148 4.09 -16.15 -10.58
CA ASN A 148 4.54 -16.36 -11.96
C ASN A 148 3.39 -16.22 -12.99
N ILE A 149 2.16 -16.16 -12.54
CA ILE A 149 0.97 -16.05 -13.38
C ILE A 149 0.19 -14.82 -12.97
N MET A 150 -0.18 -14.00 -13.95
CA MET A 150 -1.07 -12.86 -13.75
C MET A 150 -2.49 -13.30 -14.11
N ALA A 151 -3.44 -13.02 -13.22
CA ALA A 151 -4.86 -13.25 -13.46
C ALA A 151 -5.57 -11.92 -13.68
N THR A 152 -6.32 -11.77 -14.76
CA THR A 152 -7.22 -10.63 -15.00
C THR A 152 -8.65 -11.08 -14.72
N ILE A 153 -9.30 -10.36 -13.80
CA ILE A 153 -10.62 -10.68 -13.27
C ILE A 153 -11.57 -9.53 -13.62
N THR A 154 -12.80 -9.87 -13.95
CA THR A 154 -13.88 -8.89 -14.22
C THR A 154 -15.08 -9.18 -13.35
N THR A 155 -15.94 -8.16 -13.13
CA THR A 155 -17.22 -8.27 -12.44
C THR A 155 -18.33 -7.78 -13.39
N PRO A 156 -18.81 -8.63 -14.32
CA PRO A 156 -19.70 -8.18 -15.39
C PRO A 156 -21.11 -7.83 -14.90
N ASP A 157 -21.65 -8.59 -13.94
CA ASP A 157 -23.08 -8.58 -13.60
C ASP A 157 -23.42 -7.72 -12.37
N LYS A 158 -22.43 -7.36 -11.56
CA LYS A 158 -22.63 -6.65 -10.29
C LYS A 158 -21.97 -5.27 -10.28
N ARG A 159 -22.57 -4.36 -9.52
CA ARG A 159 -22.05 -3.03 -9.27
C ARG A 159 -22.15 -2.67 -7.78
N PRO A 160 -21.20 -1.86 -7.31
CA PRO A 160 -19.98 -1.42 -7.99
C PRO A 160 -19.00 -2.57 -8.29
N GLN A 161 -18.12 -2.41 -9.29
CA GLN A 161 -16.94 -3.27 -9.46
C GLN A 161 -15.90 -2.85 -8.40
N MET A 162 -15.44 -3.77 -7.57
CA MET A 162 -14.61 -3.42 -6.42
C MET A 162 -13.22 -4.04 -6.51
N ALA A 163 -12.19 -3.23 -6.21
CA ALA A 163 -10.82 -3.71 -6.13
C ALA A 163 -10.06 -3.09 -4.96
N THR A 164 -9.20 -3.90 -4.31
CA THR A 164 -8.10 -3.33 -3.54
C THR A 164 -6.82 -3.39 -4.35
N VAL A 165 -6.02 -2.32 -4.27
CA VAL A 165 -4.81 -2.14 -5.08
C VAL A 165 -3.59 -2.10 -4.18
N ARG A 166 -2.57 -2.86 -4.55
CA ARG A 166 -1.30 -2.88 -3.83
C ARG A 166 -0.69 -1.47 -3.83
N PRO A 167 -0.34 -0.91 -2.67
CA PRO A 167 0.34 0.38 -2.61
C PRO A 167 1.63 0.38 -3.45
N ARG A 168 1.95 1.53 -4.04
CA ARG A 168 3.12 1.73 -4.93
C ARG A 168 3.05 0.95 -6.25
N THR A 169 1.84 0.58 -6.67
CA THR A 169 1.60 -0.02 -7.99
C THR A 169 1.60 1.02 -9.10
N PHE A 170 1.07 2.19 -8.80
CA PHE A 170 0.97 3.29 -9.77
C PHE A 170 1.82 4.48 -9.34
N ALA A 171 2.36 5.19 -10.32
CA ALA A 171 3.06 6.43 -10.04
C ALA A 171 2.09 7.50 -9.51
N VAL A 172 2.55 8.29 -8.54
CA VAL A 172 1.85 9.52 -8.14
C VAL A 172 2.36 10.62 -9.06
N PRO A 173 1.52 11.23 -9.90
CA PRO A 173 1.94 12.32 -10.77
C PRO A 173 2.28 13.57 -9.95
N GLU A 174 2.90 14.56 -10.60
CA GLU A 174 2.98 15.90 -10.04
C GLU A 174 1.56 16.46 -9.84
N PRO A 175 1.32 17.18 -8.73
CA PRO A 175 0.02 17.78 -8.49
C PRO A 175 -0.30 18.86 -9.52
N ASP A 176 -1.54 18.91 -9.98
CA ASP A 176 -2.08 19.99 -10.80
C ASP A 176 -2.79 21.02 -9.90
N PRO A 177 -2.12 22.14 -9.54
CA PRO A 177 -2.68 23.13 -8.62
C PRO A 177 -3.85 23.90 -9.22
N ASP A 178 -4.00 23.91 -10.55
CA ASP A 178 -5.06 24.62 -11.25
C ASP A 178 -6.33 23.78 -11.40
N ARG A 179 -6.27 22.50 -11.01
CA ARG A 179 -7.42 21.61 -11.07
C ARG A 179 -8.51 22.05 -10.08
N GLU A 180 -9.71 22.27 -10.60
CA GLU A 180 -10.90 22.58 -9.82
C GLU A 180 -11.60 21.29 -9.35
N GLY A 181 -12.14 21.34 -8.13
CA GLY A 181 -12.93 20.29 -7.51
C GLY A 181 -13.55 20.76 -6.21
N ARG A 182 -14.46 19.97 -5.66
CA ARG A 182 -15.20 20.32 -4.45
C ARG A 182 -14.83 19.44 -3.26
N VAL A 183 -14.73 20.05 -2.10
CA VAL A 183 -14.58 19.36 -0.81
C VAL A 183 -15.89 19.50 -0.07
N GLU A 184 -16.49 18.38 0.31
CA GLU A 184 -17.80 18.32 0.96
C GLU A 184 -17.66 17.64 2.33
N GLU A 185 -18.14 18.26 3.38
CA GLU A 185 -18.31 17.59 4.67
C GLU A 185 -19.66 16.86 4.67
N LEU A 186 -19.61 15.55 4.89
CA LEU A 186 -20.79 14.70 4.94
C LEU A 186 -21.13 14.39 6.40
N ALA A 187 -22.23 14.98 6.87
CA ALA A 187 -22.81 14.61 8.14
C ALA A 187 -23.59 13.29 8.00
N LEU A 188 -23.28 12.33 8.86
CA LEU A 188 -23.91 11.02 8.87
C LEU A 188 -24.81 10.84 10.11
N PRO A 189 -25.89 10.07 10.00
CA PRO A 189 -26.68 9.71 11.17
C PRO A 189 -25.90 8.82 12.14
N ASP A 190 -26.19 8.93 13.43
CA ASP A 190 -25.46 8.22 14.50
C ASP A 190 -25.41 6.70 14.30
N ARG A 191 -26.45 6.12 13.72
CA ARG A 191 -26.45 4.68 13.36
C ARG A 191 -25.30 4.23 12.47
N CYS A 192 -24.64 5.15 11.74
CA CYS A 192 -23.46 4.82 10.94
C CYS A 192 -22.20 4.62 11.80
N PHE A 193 -22.25 5.07 13.05
CA PHE A 193 -21.14 4.97 14.00
C PHE A 193 -21.38 3.93 15.09
N GLU A 194 -22.48 3.16 15.00
CA GLU A 194 -22.73 2.05 15.91
C GLU A 194 -21.78 0.90 15.59
N SER A 195 -21.17 0.34 16.64
CA SER A 195 -20.29 -0.82 16.58
C SER A 195 -20.50 -1.73 17.77
N ARG A 196 -20.32 -3.03 17.58
CA ARG A 196 -20.28 -4.03 18.63
C ARG A 196 -18.90 -4.16 19.27
N VAL A 197 -17.93 -3.43 18.77
CA VAL A 197 -16.53 -3.42 19.20
C VAL A 197 -16.19 -2.04 19.75
N GLU A 198 -15.50 -1.98 20.87
CA GLU A 198 -14.93 -0.78 21.44
C GLU A 198 -13.42 -0.81 21.28
N PRO A 199 -12.82 -0.01 20.36
CA PRO A 199 -11.38 0.08 20.22
C PRO A 199 -10.77 0.76 21.45
N LEU A 200 -9.94 0.07 22.21
CA LEU A 200 -9.33 0.61 23.43
C LEU A 200 -8.10 1.48 23.18
N GLY A 201 -7.41 1.29 22.05
CA GLY A 201 -6.21 2.07 21.71
C GLY A 201 -5.28 1.30 20.79
N HIS A 202 -4.14 1.94 20.49
CA HIS A 202 -3.01 1.30 19.85
C HIS A 202 -1.89 1.11 20.86
N GLU A 203 -1.47 -0.13 21.10
CA GLU A 203 -0.16 -0.37 21.68
C GLU A 203 0.88 -0.25 20.56
N GLY A 204 1.58 0.90 20.53
CA GLY A 204 2.79 1.04 19.71
C GLY A 204 3.84 0.11 20.30
N SER A 205 4.40 -0.82 19.51
CA SER A 205 5.60 -1.51 19.91
C SER A 205 6.70 -0.45 20.11
N SER A 206 7.22 -0.38 21.32
CA SER A 206 8.24 0.58 21.72
C SER A 206 9.50 0.41 20.87
N GLY A 207 9.79 1.39 20.01
CA GLY A 207 11.00 1.50 19.20
C GLY A 207 10.90 0.80 17.83
N ASP A 208 11.02 1.55 16.77
CA ASP A 208 11.12 1.12 15.35
C ASP A 208 9.82 0.70 14.61
N ASP A 209 8.64 1.05 15.08
CA ASP A 209 7.39 0.78 14.34
C ASP A 209 7.17 1.75 13.15
N VAL A 210 8.21 1.88 12.34
CA VAL A 210 8.05 2.44 11.01
C VAL A 210 7.45 1.34 10.15
N ASN A 211 6.25 1.60 9.61
CA ASN A 211 5.68 0.69 8.64
C ASN A 211 6.61 0.57 7.43
N ILE A 212 7.34 -0.54 7.32
CA ILE A 212 8.32 -0.75 6.25
C ILE A 212 7.69 -0.67 4.85
N GLN A 213 6.37 -0.84 4.73
CA GLN A 213 5.66 -0.74 3.45
C GLN A 213 5.64 0.69 2.89
N ASP A 214 5.84 1.69 3.76
CA ASP A 214 5.80 3.11 3.39
C ASP A 214 7.20 3.69 3.09
N ARG A 215 8.27 2.87 3.24
CA ARG A 215 9.65 3.31 3.03
C ARG A 215 10.11 3.17 1.58
N ASP A 216 10.85 4.17 1.09
CA ASP A 216 11.45 4.16 -0.24
C ASP A 216 12.70 3.27 -0.30
N VAL A 217 13.38 3.09 0.83
CA VAL A 217 14.54 2.20 0.97
C VAL A 217 14.27 1.18 2.06
N ILE A 218 14.49 -0.09 1.75
CA ILE A 218 14.35 -1.18 2.73
C ILE A 218 15.64 -1.99 2.78
N ILE A 219 16.18 -2.14 3.98
CA ILE A 219 17.37 -2.96 4.25
C ILE A 219 16.92 -4.23 4.99
N SER A 220 16.86 -5.35 4.29
CA SER A 220 16.36 -6.61 4.84
C SER A 220 17.47 -7.58 5.21
N GLY A 221 17.40 -8.09 6.45
CA GLY A 221 18.30 -9.10 6.97
C GLY A 221 17.77 -10.52 6.89
N GLY A 222 18.61 -11.44 6.41
CA GLY A 222 18.29 -12.86 6.35
C GLY A 222 18.98 -13.70 7.45
N LYS A 223 18.93 -15.02 7.26
CA LYS A 223 19.63 -15.98 8.14
C LYS A 223 21.14 -15.73 8.22
N GLY A 224 21.72 -15.09 7.17
CA GLY A 224 23.14 -14.70 7.15
C GLY A 224 23.53 -13.70 8.25
N MET A 225 22.57 -12.98 8.86
CA MET A 225 22.82 -12.08 9.99
C MET A 225 23.28 -12.82 11.26
N LYS A 226 22.99 -14.09 11.39
CA LYS A 226 23.44 -15.02 12.45
C LYS A 226 22.90 -14.74 13.86
N ARG A 227 22.67 -13.46 14.26
CA ARG A 227 22.26 -13.04 15.61
C ARG A 227 21.47 -11.75 15.57
N GLU A 228 20.72 -11.49 16.64
CA GLU A 228 19.93 -10.27 16.84
C GLU A 228 20.80 -9.00 16.82
N GLU A 229 21.93 -9.02 17.54
CA GLU A 229 22.79 -7.85 17.69
C GLU A 229 23.34 -7.35 16.35
N ASN A 230 23.46 -8.23 15.36
CA ASN A 230 23.97 -7.87 14.04
C ASN A 230 22.99 -7.02 13.23
N PHE A 231 21.68 -7.04 13.57
CA PHE A 231 20.72 -6.16 12.94
C PHE A 231 21.00 -4.67 13.19
N ARG A 232 21.85 -4.32 14.17
CA ARG A 232 22.31 -2.93 14.34
C ARG A 232 22.99 -2.37 13.09
N LEU A 233 23.72 -3.19 12.32
CA LEU A 233 24.33 -2.77 11.05
C LEU A 233 23.27 -2.35 10.03
N LEU A 234 22.17 -3.08 9.98
CA LEU A 234 21.07 -2.76 9.06
C LEU A 234 20.30 -1.51 9.52
N ARG A 235 20.13 -1.33 10.84
CA ARG A 235 19.51 -0.11 11.39
C ARG A 235 20.38 1.13 11.12
N GLU A 236 21.70 0.98 11.24
CA GLU A 236 22.66 2.05 10.93
C GLU A 236 22.57 2.45 9.44
N LEU A 237 22.60 1.48 8.52
CA LEU A 237 22.46 1.73 7.09
C LEU A 237 21.08 2.31 6.76
N ALA A 238 20.02 1.82 7.40
CA ALA A 238 18.66 2.34 7.21
C ALA A 238 18.56 3.80 7.69
N GLY A 239 19.19 4.15 8.80
CA GLY A 239 19.22 5.52 9.31
C GLY A 239 19.88 6.51 8.36
N LEU A 240 20.98 6.11 7.69
CA LEU A 240 21.67 6.93 6.70
C LEU A 240 20.83 7.15 5.41
N LEU A 241 19.98 6.19 5.06
CA LEU A 241 19.20 6.23 3.81
C LEU A 241 17.72 6.60 4.04
N ASP A 242 17.34 7.08 5.22
CA ASP A 242 15.93 7.27 5.64
C ASP A 242 15.07 6.02 5.33
N GLY A 243 15.67 4.85 5.48
CA GLY A 243 15.08 3.56 5.14
C GLY A 243 14.39 2.87 6.30
N GLY A 244 13.79 1.71 6.00
CA GLY A 244 13.23 0.79 6.97
C GLY A 244 14.03 -0.51 7.04
N VAL A 245 14.01 -1.17 8.21
CA VAL A 245 14.64 -2.49 8.38
C VAL A 245 13.60 -3.58 8.15
N GLY A 246 13.84 -4.43 7.16
CA GLY A 246 13.07 -5.63 6.89
C GLY A 246 13.80 -6.90 7.35
N ALA A 247 13.09 -8.03 7.28
CA ALA A 247 13.67 -9.31 7.63
C ALA A 247 13.07 -10.48 6.85
N SER A 248 13.85 -11.53 6.64
CA SER A 248 13.30 -12.79 6.18
C SER A 248 12.55 -13.51 7.30
N ARG A 249 11.62 -14.41 6.94
CA ARG A 249 10.91 -15.26 7.90
C ARG A 249 11.87 -15.98 8.85
N ALA A 250 12.99 -16.52 8.34
CA ALA A 250 13.97 -17.22 9.17
C ALA A 250 14.58 -16.35 10.28
N ALA A 251 14.78 -15.04 10.04
CA ALA A 251 15.27 -14.12 11.05
C ALA A 251 14.20 -13.83 12.13
N VAL A 252 12.94 -13.75 11.73
CA VAL A 252 11.79 -13.56 12.64
C VAL A 252 11.54 -14.82 13.47
N ASP A 253 11.53 -16.00 12.84
CA ASP A 253 11.36 -17.28 13.53
C ASP A 253 12.47 -17.51 14.59
N ASN A 254 13.70 -17.01 14.34
CA ASN A 254 14.80 -17.02 15.31
C ASN A 254 14.71 -15.89 16.36
N LYS A 255 13.65 -15.07 16.33
CA LYS A 255 13.40 -13.95 17.27
C LYS A 255 14.49 -12.86 17.25
N TRP A 256 15.22 -12.71 16.15
CA TRP A 256 16.21 -11.64 15.98
C TRP A 256 15.58 -10.28 15.69
N ILE A 257 14.35 -10.29 15.22
CA ILE A 257 13.57 -9.08 14.93
C ILE A 257 12.07 -9.44 14.96
N GLY A 258 11.22 -8.46 15.26
CA GLY A 258 9.78 -8.66 15.37
C GLY A 258 9.09 -8.99 14.04
N TYR A 259 7.90 -9.61 14.12
CA TYR A 259 7.10 -10.01 12.97
C TYR A 259 6.70 -8.80 12.07
N SER A 260 6.57 -7.61 12.65
CA SER A 260 6.27 -6.36 11.92
C SER A 260 7.27 -6.04 10.81
N HIS A 261 8.48 -6.60 10.88
CA HIS A 261 9.56 -6.45 9.90
C HIS A 261 9.61 -7.57 8.85
N GLN A 262 8.78 -8.61 8.99
CA GLN A 262 8.84 -9.75 8.07
C GLN A 262 8.41 -9.36 6.66
N VAL A 263 9.29 -9.61 5.67
CA VAL A 263 9.00 -9.46 4.23
C VAL A 263 8.80 -10.83 3.61
N GLY A 264 7.73 -10.98 2.83
CA GLY A 264 7.43 -12.22 2.14
C GLY A 264 5.93 -12.51 2.05
N LEU A 265 5.58 -13.63 1.48
CA LEU A 265 4.19 -14.08 1.26
C LEU A 265 3.37 -14.15 2.55
N SER A 266 4.00 -14.60 3.66
CA SER A 266 3.38 -14.68 4.99
C SER A 266 3.69 -13.47 5.89
N GLY A 267 4.28 -12.42 5.33
CA GLY A 267 4.62 -11.18 6.02
C GLY A 267 4.08 -9.97 5.28
N LYS A 268 4.85 -8.89 5.27
CA LYS A 268 4.54 -7.68 4.52
C LYS A 268 5.01 -7.82 3.06
N VAL A 269 4.18 -7.37 2.13
CA VAL A 269 4.58 -7.12 0.75
C VAL A 269 5.01 -5.67 0.65
N VAL A 270 6.19 -5.43 0.11
CA VAL A 270 6.82 -4.13 0.00
C VAL A 270 7.18 -3.81 -1.45
N ALA A 271 7.16 -2.53 -1.81
CA ALA A 271 7.52 -2.03 -3.14
C ALA A 271 8.40 -0.77 -2.99
N PRO A 272 9.63 -0.91 -2.44
CA PRO A 272 10.54 0.21 -2.28
C PRO A 272 11.21 0.58 -3.61
N LYS A 273 11.77 1.79 -3.68
CA LYS A 273 12.69 2.17 -4.76
C LYS A 273 13.98 1.36 -4.70
N VAL A 274 14.48 1.08 -3.47
CA VAL A 274 15.70 0.29 -3.29
C VAL A 274 15.48 -0.76 -2.20
N TYR A 275 15.76 -2.00 -2.53
CA TYR A 275 15.70 -3.14 -1.62
C TYR A 275 17.08 -3.77 -1.44
N PHE A 276 17.64 -3.68 -0.23
CA PHE A 276 18.85 -4.40 0.13
C PHE A 276 18.52 -5.77 0.71
N ALA A 277 18.92 -6.84 0.05
CA ALA A 277 18.78 -8.22 0.51
C ALA A 277 20.12 -8.70 1.14
N VAL A 278 20.25 -8.55 2.45
CA VAL A 278 21.51 -8.81 3.16
C VAL A 278 21.48 -10.19 3.84
N GLY A 279 22.29 -11.12 3.33
CA GLY A 279 22.34 -12.49 3.86
C GLY A 279 21.02 -13.26 3.69
N ILE A 280 20.27 -12.95 2.66
CA ILE A 280 18.99 -13.58 2.27
C ILE A 280 19.26 -14.52 1.11
N SER A 281 18.71 -15.75 1.16
CA SER A 281 18.89 -16.75 0.10
C SER A 281 18.04 -16.52 -1.14
N GLY A 282 16.88 -15.86 -1.00
CA GLY A 282 15.96 -15.63 -2.12
C GLY A 282 14.96 -16.77 -2.34
N SER A 283 14.37 -17.30 -1.28
CA SER A 283 13.25 -18.25 -1.41
C SER A 283 12.06 -17.60 -2.13
N VAL A 284 11.27 -18.37 -2.85
CA VAL A 284 10.08 -17.90 -3.60
C VAL A 284 9.13 -17.12 -2.71
N GLN A 285 8.95 -17.55 -1.46
CA GLN A 285 8.08 -16.88 -0.50
C GLN A 285 8.60 -15.49 -0.10
N HIS A 286 9.93 -15.31 -0.01
CA HIS A 286 10.53 -14.01 0.27
C HIS A 286 10.44 -13.10 -0.95
N LEU A 287 10.79 -13.64 -2.13
CA LEU A 287 10.75 -12.90 -3.39
C LEU A 287 9.34 -12.35 -3.68
N ALA A 288 8.28 -13.14 -3.42
CA ALA A 288 6.90 -12.69 -3.58
C ALA A 288 6.55 -11.43 -2.76
N GLY A 289 7.30 -11.16 -1.69
CA GLY A 289 7.10 -9.97 -0.87
C GLY A 289 7.88 -8.73 -1.31
N MET A 290 8.87 -8.86 -2.23
CA MET A 290 9.75 -7.74 -2.61
C MET A 290 10.00 -7.61 -4.12
N GLN A 291 9.42 -8.47 -4.94
CA GLN A 291 9.65 -8.52 -6.40
C GLN A 291 9.22 -7.24 -7.16
N THR A 292 8.48 -6.35 -6.51
CA THR A 292 8.06 -5.05 -7.06
C THR A 292 9.01 -3.91 -6.68
N ALA A 293 10.14 -4.20 -6.03
CA ALA A 293 11.21 -3.22 -5.81
C ALA A 293 11.78 -2.74 -7.15
N GLU A 294 12.05 -1.43 -7.26
CA GLU A 294 12.60 -0.85 -8.50
C GLU A 294 14.08 -1.21 -8.70
N LEU A 295 14.84 -1.31 -7.59
CA LEU A 295 16.25 -1.70 -7.58
C LEU A 295 16.50 -2.69 -6.45
N VAL A 296 17.09 -3.82 -6.76
CA VAL A 296 17.47 -4.87 -5.78
C VAL A 296 18.98 -4.98 -5.68
N VAL A 297 19.49 -4.73 -4.47
CA VAL A 297 20.90 -4.93 -4.12
C VAL A 297 21.03 -6.17 -3.23
N ALA A 298 21.67 -7.21 -3.71
CA ALA A 298 21.87 -8.45 -2.97
C ALA A 298 23.30 -8.58 -2.44
N ILE A 299 23.42 -8.94 -1.16
CA ILE A 299 24.70 -9.24 -0.50
C ILE A 299 24.60 -10.66 0.07
N ASN A 300 25.38 -11.58 -0.49
CA ASN A 300 25.42 -12.97 -0.03
C ASN A 300 26.81 -13.57 -0.26
N LYS A 301 27.24 -14.43 0.65
CA LYS A 301 28.51 -15.16 0.50
C LYS A 301 28.43 -16.35 -0.45
N ASP A 302 27.23 -16.87 -0.70
CA ASP A 302 26.99 -17.97 -1.60
C ASP A 302 26.69 -17.42 -3.01
N PRO A 303 27.60 -17.61 -4.00
CA PRO A 303 27.41 -17.08 -5.35
C PRO A 303 26.23 -17.73 -6.08
N GLU A 304 25.78 -18.92 -5.66
CA GLU A 304 24.66 -19.64 -6.26
C GLU A 304 23.30 -19.28 -5.58
N ALA A 305 23.30 -18.36 -4.60
CA ALA A 305 22.07 -17.98 -3.91
C ALA A 305 21.01 -17.47 -4.91
N PRO A 306 19.77 -18.00 -4.88
CA PRO A 306 18.71 -17.60 -5.82
C PRO A 306 18.40 -16.10 -5.82
N ILE A 307 18.75 -15.36 -4.76
CA ILE A 307 18.54 -13.91 -4.68
C ILE A 307 19.28 -13.17 -5.80
N PHE A 308 20.43 -13.66 -6.23
CA PHE A 308 21.22 -13.05 -7.31
C PHE A 308 20.52 -13.11 -8.67
N ARG A 309 19.53 -13.99 -8.86
CA ARG A 309 18.77 -14.07 -10.11
C ARG A 309 17.79 -12.91 -10.30
N VAL A 310 17.46 -12.23 -9.21
CA VAL A 310 16.52 -11.10 -9.21
C VAL A 310 17.19 -9.79 -8.79
N ALA A 311 18.49 -9.84 -8.49
CA ALA A 311 19.26 -8.67 -8.08
C ALA A 311 19.77 -7.90 -9.30
N ASP A 312 19.60 -6.58 -9.28
CA ASP A 312 20.21 -5.66 -10.25
C ASP A 312 21.70 -5.46 -9.93
N ILE A 313 22.03 -5.46 -8.62
CA ILE A 313 23.42 -5.36 -8.13
C ILE A 313 23.68 -6.51 -7.18
N GLY A 314 24.62 -7.37 -7.51
CA GLY A 314 25.05 -8.50 -6.68
C GLY A 314 26.45 -8.30 -6.10
N LEU A 315 26.57 -8.36 -4.77
CA LEU A 315 27.85 -8.31 -4.05
C LEU A 315 28.09 -9.67 -3.38
N CYS A 316 28.97 -10.47 -4.00
CA CYS A 316 29.33 -11.79 -3.46
C CYS A 316 30.44 -11.64 -2.42
N GLY A 317 30.15 -11.93 -1.15
CA GLY A 317 31.12 -11.84 -0.06
C GLY A 317 30.47 -11.84 1.34
N ASP A 318 31.30 -11.66 2.36
CA ASP A 318 30.81 -11.60 3.74
C ASP A 318 30.10 -10.24 3.97
N LEU A 319 28.85 -10.31 4.40
CA LEU A 319 28.04 -9.12 4.70
C LEU A 319 28.66 -8.25 5.81
N PHE A 320 29.43 -8.86 6.72
CA PHE A 320 30.09 -8.15 7.81
C PHE A 320 31.31 -7.33 7.35
N ASP A 321 31.81 -7.60 6.14
CA ASP A 321 32.85 -6.79 5.49
C ASP A 321 32.26 -5.77 4.54
N ILE A 322 31.20 -6.17 3.81
CA ILE A 322 30.61 -5.36 2.75
C ILE A 322 29.74 -4.23 3.32
N VAL A 323 28.83 -4.53 4.25
CA VAL A 323 27.89 -3.52 4.78
C VAL A 323 28.61 -2.35 5.47
N PRO A 324 29.65 -2.57 6.32
CA PRO A 324 30.41 -1.46 6.89
C PRO A 324 31.05 -0.57 5.83
N ARG A 325 31.60 -1.13 4.75
CA ARG A 325 32.21 -0.35 3.66
C ARG A 325 31.18 0.48 2.90
N VAL A 326 29.95 -0.04 2.73
CA VAL A 326 28.83 0.71 2.15
C VAL A 326 28.47 1.90 3.05
N ILE A 327 28.38 1.68 4.36
CA ILE A 327 28.12 2.74 5.37
C ILE A 327 29.20 3.82 5.30
N GLU A 328 30.47 3.44 5.30
CA GLU A 328 31.61 4.36 5.20
C GLU A 328 31.56 5.17 3.89
N GLY A 329 31.27 4.51 2.77
CA GLY A 329 31.17 5.16 1.47
C GLY A 329 30.04 6.19 1.38
N ILE A 330 28.88 5.93 2.03
CA ILE A 330 27.77 6.88 2.12
C ILE A 330 28.15 8.09 2.97
N ARG A 331 28.70 7.86 4.17
CA ARG A 331 29.17 8.94 5.06
C ARG A 331 30.21 9.85 4.43
N ALA A 332 31.16 9.26 3.68
CA ALA A 332 32.19 10.04 2.97
C ALA A 332 31.59 10.97 1.90
N ARG A 333 30.47 10.58 1.27
CA ARG A 333 29.78 11.43 0.29
C ARG A 333 28.93 12.52 0.93
N GLU A 334 28.28 12.26 2.05
CA GLU A 334 27.53 13.27 2.80
C GLU A 334 28.45 14.35 3.39
N GLY A 335 29.65 14.00 3.83
CA GLY A 335 30.67 14.93 4.34
C GLY A 335 31.33 15.82 3.28
N VAL A 336 31.13 15.58 1.99
CA VAL A 336 31.62 16.39 0.87
C VAL A 336 30.58 17.44 0.41
N SER A 337 29.37 17.40 0.93
CA SER A 337 28.26 18.33 0.60
C SER A 337 28.07 19.42 1.67
N GLY A 338 29.13 19.73 2.44
CA GLY A 338 29.18 20.81 3.42
C GLY A 338 30.02 22.01 2.96
#